data_5487d0408dfbb06e0b0b1f6cf8ac144d
#
_entry.id   5487d0408dfbb06e0b0b1f6cf8ac144d
#
_cell.length_a   1.000
_cell.length_b   1.000
_cell.length_c   1.000
_cell.angle_alpha   90.00
_cell.angle_beta   90.00
_cell.angle_gamma   90.00
#
_symmetry.space_group_name_H-M   'P 1'
#
loop_
_entity.id
_entity.type
_entity.pdbx_description
1 polymer ?
#
loop_
_entity_poly.entity_id
_entity_poly.type
_entity_poly.pdbx_seq_one_letter_code
_entity_poly.pdbx_strand_id
1 'polypeptide(L)'
;RTIAFHEAGHATVSWLLEHANPLVKVTIIPRGRALGAAWYLPEERQITTTEQMLDEMCATLGGRASEELTFGRISTGALNDLEKITKQAYAMISYFGMSSRIGNRSYYDSTGQQEFNFNKPYSEKTAETIDEEVKSLIDKQYGRAKEILKKHTKGLNKLAELLLEREVIFSDDLEQIFGKRPWETGEELPEKPKALSGSSRAGKIKAQKSPVNRKEKAADQKKKEDEEPEQKPENQKKQKKDRPEKKEVDQEEVK
;
A
#
# COMPACT_ATOMS: atom_id res chain seq x y z
N ARG A 1 23.06 3.56 -12.86
CA ARG A 1 22.23 3.30 -14.05
C ARG A 1 21.07 2.37 -13.74
N THR A 2 21.30 1.22 -13.08
CA THR A 2 20.21 0.29 -12.73
C THR A 2 19.14 0.98 -11.89
N ILE A 3 19.51 1.74 -10.87
CA ILE A 3 18.57 2.49 -10.02
C ILE A 3 17.75 3.49 -10.85
N ALA A 4 18.37 4.20 -11.78
CA ALA A 4 17.66 5.18 -12.62
C ALA A 4 16.58 4.51 -13.49
N PHE A 5 16.86 3.34 -14.06
CA PHE A 5 15.86 2.57 -14.81
C PHE A 5 14.78 1.97 -13.91
N HIS A 6 15.15 1.56 -12.69
CA HIS A 6 14.21 1.08 -11.69
C HIS A 6 13.19 2.17 -11.33
N GLU A 7 13.66 3.32 -10.90
CA GLU A 7 12.80 4.45 -10.54
C GLU A 7 12.02 5.02 -11.75
N ALA A 8 12.66 5.07 -12.93
CA ALA A 8 11.95 5.45 -14.15
C ALA A 8 10.86 4.45 -14.53
N GLY A 9 11.02 3.17 -14.21
CA GLY A 9 10.02 2.14 -14.39
C GLY A 9 8.76 2.38 -13.55
N HIS A 10 8.93 2.64 -12.26
CA HIS A 10 7.84 3.03 -11.37
C HIS A 10 7.11 4.27 -11.89
N ALA A 11 7.85 5.31 -12.20
CA ALA A 11 7.30 6.57 -12.68
C ALA A 11 6.53 6.42 -13.99
N THR A 12 7.09 5.71 -14.97
CA THR A 12 6.46 5.49 -16.27
C THR A 12 5.14 4.72 -16.12
N VAL A 13 5.13 3.63 -15.37
CA VAL A 13 3.91 2.81 -15.19
C VAL A 13 2.85 3.58 -14.41
N SER A 14 3.24 4.28 -13.34
CA SER A 14 2.31 5.10 -12.55
C SER A 14 1.69 6.23 -13.39
N TRP A 15 2.48 6.91 -14.24
CA TRP A 15 1.98 8.00 -15.09
C TRP A 15 0.93 7.54 -16.09
N LEU A 16 1.08 6.31 -16.59
CA LEU A 16 0.23 5.73 -17.64
C LEU A 16 -0.94 4.89 -17.12
N LEU A 17 -1.17 4.86 -15.80
CA LEU A 17 -2.28 4.17 -15.17
C LEU A 17 -3.27 5.17 -14.57
N GLU A 18 -4.56 4.93 -14.81
CA GLU A 18 -5.65 5.83 -14.42
C GLU A 18 -5.74 5.99 -12.90
N HIS A 19 -5.70 4.87 -12.19
CA HIS A 19 -5.95 4.86 -10.75
C HIS A 19 -4.67 4.88 -9.90
N ALA A 20 -3.50 4.95 -10.53
CA ALA A 20 -2.25 5.12 -9.80
C ALA A 20 -2.12 6.54 -9.24
N ASN A 21 -1.60 6.66 -8.02
CA ASN A 21 -1.42 7.94 -7.36
C ASN A 21 -0.56 8.89 -8.22
N PRO A 22 -0.90 10.19 -8.29
CA PRO A 22 -0.12 11.17 -9.01
C PRO A 22 1.32 11.24 -8.49
N LEU A 23 2.28 11.20 -9.40
CA LEU A 23 3.69 11.29 -9.08
C LEU A 23 4.07 12.75 -8.84
N VAL A 24 4.74 13.03 -7.70
CA VAL A 24 5.26 14.37 -7.37
C VAL A 24 6.69 14.51 -7.85
N LYS A 25 7.54 13.55 -7.49
CA LYS A 25 8.96 13.54 -7.88
C LYS A 25 9.55 12.14 -7.83
N VAL A 26 10.61 11.95 -8.60
CA VAL A 26 11.47 10.75 -8.57
C VAL A 26 12.91 11.17 -8.33
N THR A 27 13.65 10.42 -7.57
CA THR A 27 15.06 10.69 -7.28
C THR A 27 15.88 9.42 -7.22
N ILE A 28 17.13 9.52 -7.64
CA ILE A 28 18.13 8.46 -7.48
C ILE A 28 19.18 8.82 -6.42
N ILE A 29 18.94 9.91 -5.67
CA ILE A 29 19.80 10.29 -4.54
C ILE A 29 19.49 9.36 -3.36
N PRO A 30 20.49 8.61 -2.85
CA PRO A 30 20.28 7.68 -1.74
C PRO A 30 19.81 8.40 -0.47
N ARG A 31 18.85 7.79 0.23
CA ARG A 31 18.40 8.24 1.56
C ARG A 31 18.26 7.06 2.51
N GLY A 32 19.15 6.99 3.49
CA GLY A 32 19.18 5.86 4.43
C GLY A 32 19.49 4.55 3.70
N ARG A 33 18.56 3.60 3.74
CA ARG A 33 18.70 2.31 3.03
C ARG A 33 18.16 2.32 1.61
N ALA A 34 17.38 3.33 1.24
CA ALA A 34 16.83 3.47 -0.10
C ALA A 34 17.89 4.07 -1.05
N LEU A 35 18.08 3.42 -2.19
CA LEU A 35 19.01 3.85 -3.24
C LEU A 35 18.38 4.85 -4.22
N GLY A 36 17.06 4.94 -4.24
CA GLY A 36 16.24 5.88 -4.97
C GLY A 36 14.86 5.96 -4.33
N ALA A 37 13.99 6.82 -4.82
CA ALA A 37 12.59 6.89 -4.37
C ALA A 37 11.70 7.62 -5.38
N ALA A 38 10.52 7.08 -5.62
CA ALA A 38 9.41 7.76 -6.25
C ALA A 38 8.42 8.25 -5.18
N TRP A 39 8.06 9.54 -5.26
CA TRP A 39 7.17 10.18 -4.30
C TRP A 39 5.84 10.46 -4.98
N TYR A 40 4.78 9.97 -4.37
CA TYR A 40 3.42 10.12 -4.84
C TYR A 40 2.64 11.06 -3.92
N LEU A 41 1.63 11.73 -4.47
CA LEU A 41 0.64 12.43 -3.67
C LEU A 41 -0.47 11.42 -3.33
N PRO A 42 -0.53 10.92 -2.09
CA PRO A 42 -1.61 10.02 -1.73
C PRO A 42 -2.92 10.82 -1.70
N GLU A 43 -3.92 10.34 -2.41
CA GLU A 43 -5.27 10.85 -2.23
C GLU A 43 -5.83 10.31 -0.91
N GLU A 44 -6.42 11.19 -0.09
CA GLU A 44 -7.14 10.77 1.12
C GLU A 44 -8.40 10.00 0.73
N ARG A 45 -8.27 8.68 0.68
CA ARG A 45 -9.37 7.77 0.35
C ARG A 45 -9.69 6.90 1.55
N GLN A 46 -10.96 6.90 1.97
CA GLN A 46 -11.45 5.99 3.00
C GLN A 46 -11.75 4.60 2.45
N ILE A 47 -12.01 4.49 1.15
CA ILE A 47 -12.37 3.24 0.46
C ILE A 47 -11.52 3.16 -0.81
N THR A 48 -10.92 1.98 -1.05
CA THR A 48 -10.11 1.71 -2.23
C THR A 48 -10.78 0.62 -3.07
N THR A 49 -10.90 0.84 -4.38
CA THR A 49 -11.49 -0.15 -5.31
C THR A 49 -10.47 -1.20 -5.74
N THR A 50 -10.96 -2.29 -6.33
CA THR A 50 -10.08 -3.33 -6.88
C THR A 50 -9.16 -2.78 -7.97
N GLU A 51 -9.67 -1.92 -8.85
CA GLU A 51 -8.91 -1.31 -9.95
C GLU A 51 -7.78 -0.43 -9.43
N GLN A 52 -8.04 0.35 -8.38
CA GLN A 52 -7.03 1.17 -7.72
C GLN A 52 -5.91 0.32 -7.12
N MET A 53 -6.25 -0.76 -6.42
CA MET A 53 -5.26 -1.67 -5.85
C MET A 53 -4.43 -2.37 -6.94
N LEU A 54 -5.06 -2.77 -8.04
CA LEU A 54 -4.37 -3.39 -9.18
C LEU A 54 -3.42 -2.42 -9.89
N ASP A 55 -3.82 -1.17 -10.07
CA ASP A 55 -2.97 -0.14 -10.68
C ASP A 55 -1.78 0.21 -9.77
N GLU A 56 -1.99 0.28 -8.46
CA GLU A 56 -0.90 0.47 -7.50
C GLU A 56 0.10 -0.69 -7.52
N MET A 57 -0.38 -1.94 -7.55
CA MET A 57 0.49 -3.12 -7.69
C MET A 57 1.27 -3.09 -9.00
N CYS A 58 0.61 -2.76 -10.10
CA CYS A 58 1.24 -2.67 -11.42
C CYS A 58 2.35 -1.60 -11.43
N ALA A 59 2.09 -0.41 -10.87
CA ALA A 59 3.07 0.68 -10.75
C ALA A 59 4.25 0.28 -9.85
N THR A 60 3.97 -0.40 -8.73
CA THR A 60 5.02 -0.91 -7.82
C THR A 60 5.89 -1.97 -8.47
N LEU A 61 5.36 -2.78 -9.39
CA LEU A 61 6.14 -3.75 -10.17
C LEU A 61 6.93 -3.13 -11.32
N GLY A 62 6.67 -1.86 -11.65
CA GLY A 62 7.30 -1.12 -12.76
C GLY A 62 8.81 -1.09 -12.68
N GLY A 63 9.40 -0.92 -11.49
CA GLY A 63 10.85 -0.88 -11.28
C GLY A 63 11.52 -2.19 -11.69
N ARG A 64 11.05 -3.32 -11.15
CA ARG A 64 11.56 -4.65 -11.49
C ARG A 64 11.34 -5.02 -12.96
N ALA A 65 10.17 -4.67 -13.51
CA ALA A 65 9.87 -4.90 -14.93
C ALA A 65 10.80 -4.10 -15.85
N SER A 66 11.13 -2.86 -15.49
CA SER A 66 12.10 -2.02 -16.21
C SER A 66 13.50 -2.60 -16.19
N GLU A 67 13.97 -3.13 -15.04
CA GLU A 67 15.27 -3.81 -14.97
C GLU A 67 15.33 -5.02 -15.90
N GLU A 68 14.32 -5.90 -15.86
CA GLU A 68 14.27 -7.10 -16.70
C GLU A 68 14.27 -6.74 -18.19
N LEU A 69 13.44 -5.77 -18.60
CA LEU A 69 13.33 -5.36 -20.00
C LEU A 69 14.60 -4.68 -20.53
N THR A 70 15.28 -3.91 -19.68
CA THR A 70 16.44 -3.11 -20.11
C THR A 70 17.75 -3.89 -20.05
N PHE A 71 17.92 -4.72 -19.02
CA PHE A 71 19.18 -5.39 -18.73
C PHE A 71 19.11 -6.91 -18.91
N GLY A 72 17.94 -7.49 -19.17
CA GLY A 72 17.71 -8.94 -19.23
C GLY A 72 17.93 -9.65 -17.90
N ARG A 73 17.98 -8.92 -16.80
CA ARG A 73 18.23 -9.43 -15.44
C ARG A 73 17.50 -8.58 -14.41
N ILE A 74 17.21 -9.20 -13.27
CA ILE A 74 16.57 -8.60 -12.12
C ILE A 74 17.57 -8.48 -10.97
N SER A 75 17.35 -7.53 -10.07
CA SER A 75 18.21 -7.27 -8.92
C SER A 75 17.48 -7.44 -7.59
N THR A 76 18.22 -7.38 -6.49
CA THR A 76 17.66 -7.37 -5.13
C THR A 76 17.05 -6.02 -4.75
N GLY A 77 17.19 -4.99 -5.59
CA GLY A 77 16.68 -3.63 -5.33
C GLY A 77 15.17 -3.57 -5.14
N ALA A 78 14.42 -4.48 -5.78
CA ALA A 78 12.97 -4.57 -5.67
C ALA A 78 12.44 -5.30 -4.41
N LEU A 79 13.28 -5.52 -3.38
CA LEU A 79 12.87 -6.26 -2.18
C LEU A 79 11.64 -5.64 -1.50
N ASN A 80 11.68 -4.34 -1.26
CA ASN A 80 10.58 -3.63 -0.59
C ASN A 80 9.31 -3.61 -1.44
N ASP A 81 9.46 -3.48 -2.77
CA ASP A 81 8.33 -3.51 -3.71
C ASP A 81 7.64 -4.87 -3.68
N LEU A 82 8.44 -5.95 -3.72
CA LEU A 82 7.92 -7.31 -3.65
C LEU A 82 7.24 -7.60 -2.30
N GLU A 83 7.79 -7.12 -1.20
CA GLU A 83 7.16 -7.23 0.10
C GLU A 83 5.81 -6.51 0.14
N LYS A 84 5.77 -5.27 -0.35
CA LYS A 84 4.56 -4.44 -0.41
C LYS A 84 3.47 -5.13 -1.22
N ILE A 85 3.76 -5.53 -2.45
CA ILE A 85 2.76 -6.15 -3.34
C ILE A 85 2.30 -7.53 -2.84
N THR A 86 3.18 -8.30 -2.19
CA THR A 86 2.81 -9.60 -1.63
C THR A 86 1.80 -9.42 -0.50
N LYS A 87 2.05 -8.48 0.42
CA LYS A 87 1.10 -8.13 1.49
C LYS A 87 -0.23 -7.61 0.93
N GLN A 88 -0.16 -6.76 -0.09
CA GLN A 88 -1.36 -6.19 -0.74
C GLN A 88 -2.17 -7.27 -1.45
N ALA A 89 -1.54 -8.16 -2.23
CA ALA A 89 -2.20 -9.27 -2.92
C ALA A 89 -2.86 -10.23 -1.90
N TYR A 90 -2.14 -10.55 -0.83
CA TYR A 90 -2.67 -11.39 0.24
C TYR A 90 -3.90 -10.76 0.90
N ALA A 91 -3.86 -9.45 1.18
CA ALA A 91 -4.99 -8.72 1.73
C ALA A 91 -6.20 -8.69 0.77
N MET A 92 -5.97 -8.48 -0.53
CA MET A 92 -7.03 -8.51 -1.54
C MET A 92 -7.75 -9.86 -1.57
N ILE A 93 -6.99 -10.95 -1.53
CA ILE A 93 -7.54 -12.30 -1.65
C ILE A 93 -8.17 -12.77 -0.34
N SER A 94 -7.48 -12.60 0.79
CA SER A 94 -7.86 -13.23 2.07
C SER A 94 -8.62 -12.31 3.02
N TYR A 95 -8.45 -10.97 2.91
CA TYR A 95 -9.12 -10.04 3.84
C TYR A 95 -10.32 -9.33 3.19
N PHE A 96 -10.16 -8.87 1.94
CA PHE A 96 -11.20 -8.07 1.28
C PHE A 96 -12.16 -8.89 0.42
N GLY A 97 -11.91 -10.21 0.25
CA GLY A 97 -12.77 -11.07 -0.56
C GLY A 97 -12.80 -10.70 -2.05
N MET A 98 -11.69 -10.13 -2.58
CA MET A 98 -11.58 -9.68 -3.97
C MET A 98 -11.13 -10.79 -4.95
N SER A 99 -11.31 -12.06 -4.59
CA SER A 99 -11.07 -13.22 -5.44
C SER A 99 -12.36 -14.00 -5.64
N SER A 100 -12.67 -14.36 -6.89
CA SER A 100 -13.84 -15.20 -7.20
C SER A 100 -13.72 -16.62 -6.64
N ARG A 101 -12.49 -17.15 -6.46
CA ARG A 101 -12.25 -18.50 -5.93
C ARG A 101 -12.44 -18.56 -4.42
N ILE A 102 -12.09 -17.50 -3.69
CA ILE A 102 -12.31 -17.39 -2.24
C ILE A 102 -13.72 -16.88 -1.95
N GLY A 103 -14.24 -16.00 -2.80
CA GLY A 103 -15.56 -15.38 -2.67
C GLY A 103 -15.62 -14.34 -1.56
N ASN A 104 -16.84 -13.99 -1.15
CA ASN A 104 -17.10 -12.95 -0.15
C ASN A 104 -16.80 -13.43 1.28
N ARG A 105 -15.55 -13.80 1.52
CA ARG A 105 -15.05 -14.25 2.83
C ARG A 105 -13.91 -13.37 3.27
N SER A 106 -13.83 -13.08 4.57
CA SER A 106 -12.70 -12.41 5.19
C SER A 106 -12.09 -13.32 6.24
N TYR A 107 -10.79 -13.49 6.15
CA TYR A 107 -9.96 -14.18 7.15
C TYR A 107 -9.16 -13.18 7.99
N TYR A 108 -9.55 -11.91 7.95
CA TYR A 108 -8.94 -10.86 8.77
C TYR A 108 -9.37 -10.99 10.24
N ASP A 109 -8.42 -10.95 11.14
CA ASP A 109 -8.67 -10.89 12.58
C ASP A 109 -8.48 -9.46 13.11
N SER A 110 -9.59 -8.79 13.40
CA SER A 110 -9.59 -7.44 13.98
C SER A 110 -9.14 -7.38 15.44
N THR A 111 -9.06 -8.54 16.12
CA THR A 111 -8.64 -8.61 17.54
C THR A 111 -7.13 -8.63 17.70
N GLY A 112 -6.37 -8.91 16.63
CA GLY A 112 -4.92 -9.05 16.65
C GLY A 112 -4.41 -10.29 17.39
N GLN A 113 -5.30 -11.18 17.82
CA GLN A 113 -4.91 -12.39 18.58
C GLN A 113 -4.35 -13.51 17.68
N GLN A 114 -4.55 -13.40 16.37
CA GLN A 114 -4.00 -14.39 15.42
C GLN A 114 -2.47 -14.40 15.38
N GLU A 115 -1.81 -13.30 15.70
CA GLU A 115 -0.35 -13.28 15.79
C GLU A 115 0.21 -14.23 16.86
N PHE A 116 -0.60 -14.58 17.86
CA PHE A 116 -0.24 -15.54 18.92
C PHE A 116 -0.78 -16.95 18.68
N ASN A 117 -1.66 -17.15 17.69
CA ASN A 117 -2.20 -18.45 17.33
C ASN A 117 -1.48 -18.99 16.09
N PHE A 118 -0.77 -20.10 16.26
CA PHE A 118 -0.13 -20.84 15.15
C PHE A 118 -1.13 -21.48 14.17
N ASN A 119 -2.44 -21.38 14.44
CA ASN A 119 -3.46 -21.98 13.61
C ASN A 119 -4.04 -20.98 12.61
N LYS A 120 -3.92 -21.30 11.33
CA LYS A 120 -4.61 -20.57 10.26
C LYS A 120 -6.13 -20.69 10.43
N PRO A 121 -6.93 -19.64 10.17
CA PRO A 121 -8.39 -19.67 10.30
C PRO A 121 -9.08 -20.42 9.15
N TYR A 122 -8.33 -21.15 8.34
CA TYR A 122 -8.79 -21.88 7.15
C TYR A 122 -8.01 -23.19 6.95
N SER A 123 -8.60 -24.08 6.16
CA SER A 123 -8.01 -25.39 5.85
C SER A 123 -6.78 -25.25 4.93
N GLU A 124 -5.92 -26.30 4.89
CA GLU A 124 -4.76 -26.35 3.98
C GLU A 124 -5.18 -26.18 2.51
N LYS A 125 -6.29 -26.78 2.10
CA LYS A 125 -6.83 -26.58 0.75
C LYS A 125 -7.16 -25.12 0.43
N THR A 126 -7.68 -24.39 1.40
CA THR A 126 -7.93 -22.94 1.24
C THR A 126 -6.62 -22.16 1.21
N ALA A 127 -5.61 -22.56 2.00
CA ALA A 127 -4.27 -21.97 1.95
C ALA A 127 -3.64 -22.11 0.56
N GLU A 128 -3.64 -23.31 -0.03
CA GLU A 128 -3.18 -23.55 -1.40
C GLU A 128 -3.90 -22.66 -2.41
N THR A 129 -5.23 -22.54 -2.29
CA THR A 129 -6.00 -21.67 -3.17
C THR A 129 -5.60 -20.19 -3.02
N ILE A 130 -5.36 -19.71 -1.80
CA ILE A 130 -4.89 -18.34 -1.55
C ILE A 130 -3.53 -18.12 -2.19
N ASP A 131 -2.59 -19.05 -2.00
CA ASP A 131 -1.23 -18.97 -2.56
C ASP A 131 -1.24 -18.92 -4.10
N GLU A 132 -2.07 -19.76 -4.74
CA GLU A 132 -2.26 -19.76 -6.19
C GLU A 132 -2.84 -18.44 -6.70
N GLU A 133 -3.89 -17.91 -6.04
CA GLU A 133 -4.53 -16.64 -6.42
C GLU A 133 -3.57 -15.46 -6.23
N VAL A 134 -2.83 -15.40 -5.11
CA VAL A 134 -1.81 -14.38 -4.84
C VAL A 134 -0.75 -14.38 -5.94
N LYS A 135 -0.20 -15.57 -6.24
CA LYS A 135 0.79 -15.73 -7.31
C LYS A 135 0.24 -15.28 -8.66
N SER A 136 -0.95 -15.76 -9.03
CA SER A 136 -1.60 -15.42 -10.30
C SER A 136 -1.84 -13.91 -10.43
N LEU A 137 -2.29 -13.27 -9.35
CA LEU A 137 -2.55 -11.83 -9.32
C LEU A 137 -1.27 -11.01 -9.54
N ILE A 138 -0.19 -11.36 -8.84
CA ILE A 138 1.12 -10.70 -8.98
C ILE A 138 1.68 -10.91 -10.38
N ASP A 139 1.67 -12.14 -10.90
CA ASP A 139 2.17 -12.47 -12.24
C ASP A 139 1.42 -11.68 -13.33
N LYS A 140 0.10 -11.54 -13.18
CA LYS A 140 -0.75 -10.77 -14.10
C LYS A 140 -0.38 -9.29 -14.10
N GLN A 141 -0.20 -8.68 -12.91
CA GLN A 141 0.19 -7.26 -12.84
C GLN A 141 1.63 -7.04 -13.32
N TYR A 142 2.53 -7.99 -13.08
CA TYR A 142 3.88 -7.94 -13.63
C TYR A 142 3.91 -7.99 -15.16
N GLY A 143 3.10 -8.87 -15.76
CA GLY A 143 2.89 -8.92 -17.21
C GLY A 143 2.38 -7.59 -17.76
N ARG A 144 1.36 -7.01 -17.10
CA ARG A 144 0.79 -5.71 -17.47
C ARG A 144 1.83 -4.58 -17.40
N ALA A 145 2.65 -4.52 -16.34
CA ALA A 145 3.73 -3.54 -16.22
C ALA A 145 4.74 -3.67 -17.37
N LYS A 146 5.16 -4.90 -17.72
CA LYS A 146 6.03 -5.15 -18.87
C LYS A 146 5.43 -4.72 -20.20
N GLU A 147 4.17 -4.93 -20.42
CA GLU A 147 3.46 -4.49 -21.64
C GLU A 147 3.44 -2.96 -21.76
N ILE A 148 3.12 -2.27 -20.66
CA ILE A 148 3.14 -0.80 -20.62
C ILE A 148 4.54 -0.27 -20.96
N LEU A 149 5.57 -0.79 -20.29
CA LEU A 149 6.96 -0.35 -20.50
C LEU A 149 7.47 -0.66 -21.92
N LYS A 150 7.09 -1.81 -22.50
CA LYS A 150 7.43 -2.14 -23.90
C LYS A 150 6.82 -1.15 -24.88
N LYS A 151 5.55 -0.77 -24.70
CA LYS A 151 4.87 0.22 -25.54
C LYS A 151 5.50 1.61 -25.43
N HIS A 152 6.04 1.95 -24.27
CA HIS A 152 6.59 3.27 -23.94
C HIS A 152 8.11 3.28 -23.73
N THR A 153 8.85 2.33 -24.33
CA THR A 153 10.30 2.15 -24.15
C THR A 153 11.09 3.43 -24.44
N LYS A 154 10.70 4.23 -25.46
CA LYS A 154 11.39 5.51 -25.77
C LYS A 154 11.24 6.51 -24.61
N GLY A 155 10.05 6.62 -24.03
CA GLY A 155 9.81 7.49 -22.88
C GLY A 155 10.56 7.02 -21.64
N LEU A 156 10.53 5.71 -21.34
CA LEU A 156 11.29 5.11 -20.26
C LEU A 156 12.79 5.43 -20.34
N ASN A 157 13.39 5.23 -21.51
CA ASN A 157 14.82 5.52 -21.72
C ASN A 157 15.13 7.01 -21.50
N LYS A 158 14.33 7.91 -22.09
CA LYS A 158 14.48 9.35 -21.91
C LYS A 158 14.35 9.76 -20.44
N LEU A 159 13.41 9.18 -19.72
CA LEU A 159 13.20 9.46 -18.30
C LEU A 159 14.39 8.97 -17.46
N ALA A 160 14.90 7.76 -17.74
CA ALA A 160 16.05 7.21 -17.05
C ALA A 160 17.34 8.02 -17.33
N GLU A 161 17.53 8.48 -18.56
CA GLU A 161 18.66 9.37 -18.93
C GLU A 161 18.56 10.71 -18.21
N LEU A 162 17.37 11.30 -18.14
CA LEU A 162 17.12 12.55 -17.42
C LEU A 162 17.40 12.40 -15.92
N LEU A 163 17.02 11.25 -15.32
CA LEU A 163 17.36 10.92 -13.93
C LEU A 163 18.87 10.79 -13.71
N LEU A 164 19.63 10.24 -14.68
CA LEU A 164 21.08 10.15 -14.58
C LEU A 164 21.76 11.52 -14.69
N GLU A 165 21.15 12.47 -15.41
CA GLU A 165 21.68 13.83 -15.59
C GLU A 165 21.34 14.73 -14.39
N ARG A 166 20.09 14.71 -13.92
CA ARG A 166 19.57 15.66 -12.94
C ARG A 166 19.39 15.10 -11.53
N GLU A 167 19.50 13.77 -11.38
CA GLU A 167 19.28 13.02 -10.12
C GLU A 167 17.88 13.15 -9.51
N VAL A 168 17.12 14.17 -9.86
CA VAL A 168 15.74 14.43 -9.43
C VAL A 168 14.93 14.93 -10.62
N ILE A 169 13.74 14.39 -10.81
CA ILE A 169 12.75 14.80 -11.80
C ILE A 169 11.39 15.01 -11.13
N PHE A 170 10.51 15.80 -11.76
CA PHE A 170 9.19 16.16 -11.27
C PHE A 170 8.10 15.76 -12.26
N SER A 171 6.83 15.92 -11.87
CA SER A 171 5.66 15.65 -12.72
C SER A 171 5.71 16.34 -14.07
N ASP A 172 6.21 17.58 -14.13
CA ASP A 172 6.30 18.36 -15.37
C ASP A 172 7.25 17.70 -16.41
N ASP A 173 8.31 17.03 -15.94
CA ASP A 173 9.21 16.29 -16.82
C ASP A 173 8.52 15.07 -17.44
N LEU A 174 7.66 14.40 -16.67
CA LEU A 174 6.86 13.28 -17.19
C LEU A 174 5.82 13.76 -18.19
N GLU A 175 5.15 14.89 -17.91
CA GLU A 175 4.21 15.49 -18.86
C GLU A 175 4.88 15.84 -20.20
N GLN A 176 6.11 16.36 -20.17
CA GLN A 176 6.89 16.63 -21.39
C GLN A 176 7.26 15.37 -22.18
N ILE A 177 7.43 14.22 -21.51
CA ILE A 177 7.84 12.96 -22.12
C ILE A 177 6.64 12.15 -22.63
N PHE A 178 5.59 12.05 -21.82
CA PHE A 178 4.44 11.18 -22.04
C PHE A 178 3.16 11.92 -22.44
N GLY A 179 3.13 13.26 -22.32
CA GLY A 179 1.93 14.09 -22.43
C GLY A 179 1.15 14.15 -21.12
N LYS A 180 0.07 14.92 -21.11
CA LYS A 180 -0.85 15.00 -19.97
C LYS A 180 -1.47 13.63 -19.69
N ARG A 181 -1.73 13.36 -18.43
CA ARG A 181 -2.48 12.15 -18.06
C ARG A 181 -3.89 12.24 -18.65
N PRO A 182 -4.35 11.26 -19.47
CA PRO A 182 -5.61 11.38 -20.22
C PRO A 182 -6.85 11.62 -19.34
N TRP A 183 -6.85 11.08 -18.13
CA TRP A 183 -7.93 11.19 -17.14
C TRP A 183 -7.90 12.44 -16.28
N GLU A 184 -6.82 13.23 -16.31
CA GLU A 184 -6.75 14.54 -15.63
C GLU A 184 -7.22 15.70 -16.53
N THR A 185 -7.43 15.47 -17.80
CA THR A 185 -7.86 16.47 -18.77
C THR A 185 -9.33 16.78 -18.71
N GLY A 186 -9.99 16.63 -17.55
CA GLY A 186 -11.32 17.25 -17.33
C GLY A 186 -12.31 17.19 -18.50
N GLU A 187 -12.24 16.19 -19.36
CA GLU A 187 -13.37 15.88 -20.23
C GLU A 187 -14.50 15.45 -19.29
N GLU A 188 -15.46 16.35 -19.14
CA GLU A 188 -16.65 16.18 -18.34
C GLU A 188 -17.15 14.76 -18.49
N LEU A 189 -17.20 14.02 -17.38
CA LEU A 189 -17.98 12.79 -17.32
C LEU A 189 -19.33 13.09 -17.99
N PRO A 190 -19.82 12.28 -18.92
CA PRO A 190 -21.09 12.52 -19.58
C PRO A 190 -22.13 12.84 -18.49
N GLU A 191 -22.76 14.01 -18.61
CA GLU A 191 -23.76 14.49 -17.67
C GLU A 191 -24.62 13.32 -17.21
N LYS A 192 -24.73 13.14 -15.90
CA LYS A 192 -25.68 12.20 -15.31
C LYS A 192 -26.99 12.38 -16.06
N PRO A 193 -27.66 11.32 -16.54
CA PRO A 193 -28.92 11.44 -17.27
C PRO A 193 -29.83 12.34 -16.46
N LYS A 194 -30.28 13.46 -17.05
CA LYS A 194 -31.20 14.39 -16.44
C LYS A 194 -32.35 13.59 -15.88
N ALA A 195 -32.54 13.66 -14.58
CA ALA A 195 -33.69 13.04 -13.94
C ALA A 195 -34.95 13.50 -14.73
N LEU A 196 -35.67 12.55 -15.26
CA LEU A 196 -36.95 12.78 -15.93
C LEU A 196 -37.82 13.62 -14.99
N SER A 197 -38.08 14.85 -15.37
CA SER A 197 -39.03 15.73 -14.71
C SER A 197 -40.43 15.12 -14.88
N GLY A 198 -40.78 14.24 -13.98
CA GLY A 198 -42.09 13.65 -13.85
C GLY A 198 -42.95 14.51 -12.94
N SER A 199 -43.79 15.30 -13.58
CA SER A 199 -45.12 15.77 -13.16
C SER A 199 -45.44 15.71 -11.65
N SER A 200 -45.61 16.90 -11.11
CA SER A 200 -46.26 17.25 -9.85
C SER A 200 -47.54 16.45 -9.57
N ARG A 201 -47.59 15.79 -8.43
CA ARG A 201 -48.82 15.62 -7.64
C ARG A 201 -48.52 15.95 -6.18
N ALA A 202 -48.92 17.15 -5.82
CA ALA A 202 -48.90 17.61 -4.43
C ALA A 202 -49.93 16.80 -3.62
N GLY A 203 -49.46 15.89 -2.78
CA GLY A 203 -50.24 15.25 -1.73
C GLY A 203 -49.81 15.86 -0.40
N LYS A 204 -50.67 16.70 0.19
CA LYS A 204 -50.52 17.27 1.52
C LYS A 204 -50.49 16.15 2.57
N ILE A 205 -49.35 15.85 3.15
CA ILE A 205 -49.24 15.03 4.34
C ILE A 205 -49.14 15.98 5.54
N LYS A 206 -50.17 15.94 6.39
CA LYS A 206 -50.25 16.67 7.65
C LYS A 206 -49.17 16.11 8.60
N ALA A 207 -48.35 16.99 9.12
CA ALA A 207 -47.40 16.70 10.19
C ALA A 207 -48.13 16.39 11.49
N GLN A 208 -48.07 15.17 11.95
CA GLN A 208 -48.42 14.81 13.32
C GLN A 208 -47.17 14.97 14.18
N LYS A 209 -47.23 15.91 15.11
CA LYS A 209 -46.25 16.10 16.18
C LYS A 209 -46.52 15.04 17.26
N SER A 210 -45.56 14.17 17.51
CA SER A 210 -45.52 13.33 18.71
C SER A 210 -44.71 14.05 19.81
N PRO A 211 -45.13 14.03 21.07
CA PRO A 211 -44.45 14.74 22.14
C PRO A 211 -43.22 13.98 22.63
N VAL A 212 -42.08 14.65 22.59
CA VAL A 212 -40.81 14.18 23.16
C VAL A 212 -40.90 14.26 24.69
N ASN A 213 -40.79 13.11 25.31
CA ASN A 213 -40.77 12.95 26.76
C ASN A 213 -39.46 13.46 27.36
N ARG A 214 -39.54 14.54 28.12
CA ARG A 214 -38.46 15.29 28.74
C ARG A 214 -38.19 14.79 30.14
N LYS A 215 -37.72 13.55 30.32
CA LYS A 215 -37.34 13.00 31.64
C LYS A 215 -36.19 11.97 31.59
N GLU A 216 -35.15 12.22 30.85
CA GLU A 216 -33.90 11.40 30.97
C GLU A 216 -32.65 12.25 30.69
N LYS A 217 -32.49 13.31 31.47
CA LYS A 217 -31.21 14.08 31.51
C LYS A 217 -30.96 14.59 32.93
N ALA A 218 -30.91 13.71 33.89
CA ALA A 218 -30.53 14.08 35.25
C ALA A 218 -29.89 12.93 36.09
N ALA A 219 -29.29 11.93 35.45
CA ALA A 219 -28.63 10.84 36.16
C ALA A 219 -27.17 10.57 35.78
N ASP A 220 -26.58 11.33 34.90
CA ASP A 220 -25.20 11.04 34.38
C ASP A 220 -24.15 12.14 34.70
N GLN A 221 -24.43 12.97 35.71
CA GLN A 221 -23.48 14.03 36.14
C GLN A 221 -23.04 13.92 37.61
N LYS A 222 -23.10 12.71 38.20
CA LYS A 222 -22.68 12.49 39.61
C LYS A 222 -21.79 11.26 39.81
N LYS A 223 -20.87 10.99 38.87
CA LYS A 223 -19.82 9.97 39.02
C LYS A 223 -18.53 10.35 38.30
N LYS A 224 -18.06 11.55 38.52
CA LYS A 224 -16.70 12.00 38.09
C LYS A 224 -16.17 13.06 39.05
N GLU A 225 -16.15 12.77 40.31
CA GLU A 225 -15.38 13.48 41.35
C GLU A 225 -15.21 12.45 42.46
N ASP A 226 -14.07 11.78 42.43
CA ASP A 226 -13.41 11.06 43.54
C ASP A 226 -12.51 9.98 42.89
N GLU A 227 -11.33 10.37 42.51
CA GLU A 227 -10.08 9.56 42.46
C GLU A 227 -9.00 10.39 41.81
N GLU A 228 -8.30 11.15 42.64
CA GLU A 228 -6.94 11.65 42.39
C GLU A 228 -6.02 11.13 43.51
N PRO A 229 -4.70 11.16 43.39
CA PRO A 229 -3.84 10.00 43.25
C PRO A 229 -2.94 9.86 44.50
N GLU A 230 -2.49 8.68 44.80
CA GLU A 230 -1.39 8.49 45.75
C GLU A 230 -0.08 8.12 45.06
N GLN A 231 0.92 8.90 45.42
CA GLN A 231 2.31 8.89 44.99
C GLN A 231 3.10 7.74 45.63
N LYS A 232 4.08 7.25 44.86
CA LYS A 232 5.42 6.75 45.16
C LYS A 232 5.82 6.65 46.68
N PRO A 233 6.92 5.90 47.11
CA PRO A 233 8.20 5.76 46.42
C PRO A 233 8.97 4.42 46.65
N GLU A 234 10.06 4.35 45.84
CA GLU A 234 11.39 3.80 46.25
C GLU A 234 11.54 2.38 46.81
N ASN A 235 12.31 1.55 46.12
CA ASN A 235 13.50 1.00 46.76
C ASN A 235 14.54 0.47 45.75
N GLN A 236 15.69 1.12 45.79
CA GLN A 236 16.96 0.61 45.30
C GLN A 236 17.42 -0.50 46.24
N LYS A 237 17.92 -1.61 45.71
CA LYS A 237 19.04 -2.36 46.31
C LYS A 237 19.71 -3.25 45.27
N LYS A 238 20.88 -2.78 44.88
CA LYS A 238 22.15 -3.51 44.69
C LYS A 238 22.11 -5.02 44.97
N GLN A 239 22.52 -5.79 43.96
CA GLN A 239 23.48 -6.88 44.23
C GLN A 239 24.43 -7.06 43.04
N LYS A 240 25.70 -6.85 43.36
CA LYS A 240 26.93 -7.21 42.63
C LYS A 240 27.24 -8.69 42.85
N LYS A 241 28.09 -9.19 41.93
CA LYS A 241 28.83 -10.49 41.92
C LYS A 241 28.06 -11.62 41.23
N ASP A 242 28.58 -12.30 40.23
CA ASP A 242 29.89 -12.92 40.13
C ASP A 242 30.22 -13.22 38.65
N ARG A 243 31.47 -13.03 38.32
CA ARG A 243 32.15 -13.41 37.11
C ARG A 243 32.95 -14.67 37.42
N PRO A 244 32.91 -15.74 36.65
CA PRO A 244 34.03 -16.69 36.69
C PRO A 244 34.90 -16.59 35.44
N GLU A 245 36.13 -16.86 35.73
CA GLU A 245 37.39 -16.74 35.04
C GLU A 245 37.50 -17.53 33.73
N LYS A 246 38.42 -16.99 32.93
CA LYS A 246 39.11 -17.65 31.81
C LYS A 246 39.84 -18.90 32.30
N LYS A 247 39.74 -19.97 31.50
CA LYS A 247 40.79 -21.01 31.41
C LYS A 247 41.27 -21.05 29.97
N GLU A 248 42.48 -20.59 29.77
CA GLU A 248 43.42 -21.01 28.74
C GLU A 248 43.62 -22.51 28.85
N VAL A 249 43.57 -23.21 27.74
CA VAL A 249 44.24 -24.50 27.58
C VAL A 249 44.92 -24.51 26.22
N ASP A 250 46.17 -24.86 26.33
CA ASP A 250 47.28 -24.88 25.40
C ASP A 250 47.06 -25.64 24.10
N GLN A 251 47.91 -25.22 23.17
CA GLN A 251 48.32 -25.91 21.95
C GLN A 251 48.86 -27.33 22.23
N GLU A 252 48.58 -28.26 21.41
CA GLU A 252 49.53 -29.28 21.00
C GLU A 252 49.27 -29.74 19.57
N GLU A 253 50.32 -29.62 18.78
CA GLU A 253 50.58 -30.22 17.49
C GLU A 253 50.38 -31.75 17.51
N VAL A 254 50.10 -32.36 16.38
CA VAL A 254 50.90 -33.42 15.77
C VAL A 254 50.15 -34.12 14.62
N LYS A 255 50.81 -34.03 13.48
CA LYS A 255 50.78 -34.81 12.24
C LYS A 255 49.66 -34.64 11.24
#